data_14218e8846e4cd13b1bdc719a31abab0
#
_entry.id   14218e8846e4cd13b1bdc719a31abab0
#
_cell.length_a   1.000
_cell.length_b   1.000
_cell.length_c   1.000
_cell.angle_alpha   90.00
_cell.angle_beta   90.00
_cell.angle_gamma   90.00
#
_symmetry.space_group_name_H-M   'P 1'
#
loop_
_entity.id
_entity.type
_entity.pdbx_description
1 polymer ?
#
loop_
_entity_poly.entity_id
_entity_poly.type
_entity_poly.pdbx_seq_one_letter_code
_entity_poly.pdbx_strand_id
1 'polypeptide(L)'
;MNTAVVNKRGATRIRQGHLWIYRSDVVQVDASGGAIVLVSDESGNFIGQSFYSDASQIALRFLSLSKDEIDREWWRGRIKECARRRNIPGDTNAYRVVYSEGDLLPSLIVDRYADVLVLQTLSQGTEVIKSMITELLVDEFAPKAIIERNDARVRLLEGLPLISSTLYGNAPEEFEILQHGLRFTVAPSGGQKTGSFLDQRENRLAARAAAQTSNRGRALDCFTFNGAFALHLAGVCREVIGIDISADAVSGAARNAVLNHMENVEFREANVFDALREMEATGDRFDTIVLDPPAFAKNRASLKAAIRGYKEINLRALKLLNPGGVLITCTCSYHVSEGLFLEIIAAAAVDAKRRVQIIEKRMQASDHPALLNMPETYYLKCVIARVLG
;
A
#
# COMPACT_ATOMS: atom_id res chain seq x y z
N MET A 1 -30.92 15.13 -16.17
CA MET A 1 -30.14 15.02 -14.92
C MET A 1 -29.83 13.55 -14.76
N ASN A 2 -28.56 13.17 -14.59
CA ASN A 2 -28.18 11.77 -14.47
C ASN A 2 -28.66 11.19 -13.13
N THR A 3 -29.33 10.05 -13.14
CA THR A 3 -29.93 9.45 -11.94
C THR A 3 -29.64 7.96 -11.83
N ALA A 4 -29.65 7.44 -10.60
CA ALA A 4 -29.61 6.02 -10.31
C ALA A 4 -30.57 5.69 -9.15
N VAL A 5 -31.27 4.57 -9.26
CA VAL A 5 -32.11 4.02 -8.21
C VAL A 5 -31.53 2.73 -7.71
N VAL A 6 -31.46 2.59 -6.39
CA VAL A 6 -30.86 1.42 -5.74
C VAL A 6 -31.86 0.73 -4.81
N ASN A 7 -31.72 -0.59 -4.65
CA ASN A 7 -32.56 -1.37 -3.75
C ASN A 7 -32.24 -1.08 -2.27
N LYS A 8 -33.08 -1.62 -1.38
CA LYS A 8 -32.93 -1.45 0.08
C LYS A 8 -31.55 -1.87 0.59
N ARG A 9 -30.95 -2.94 0.03
CA ARG A 9 -29.62 -3.44 0.45
C ARG A 9 -28.52 -2.43 0.11
N GLY A 10 -28.53 -1.88 -1.11
CA GLY A 10 -27.61 -0.84 -1.54
C GLY A 10 -27.73 0.43 -0.69
N ALA A 11 -28.98 0.91 -0.50
CA ALA A 11 -29.25 2.08 0.33
C ALA A 11 -28.78 1.90 1.79
N THR A 12 -29.04 0.74 2.39
CA THR A 12 -28.58 0.43 3.76
C THR A 12 -27.06 0.44 3.86
N ARG A 13 -26.34 -0.10 2.88
CA ARG A 13 -24.87 -0.13 2.87
C ARG A 13 -24.28 1.28 2.93
N ILE A 14 -24.82 2.24 2.15
CA ILE A 14 -24.36 3.63 2.16
C ILE A 14 -24.69 4.30 3.50
N ARG A 15 -25.90 4.10 4.04
CA ARG A 15 -26.29 4.64 5.36
C ARG A 15 -25.40 4.10 6.50
N GLN A 16 -24.80 2.92 6.32
CA GLN A 16 -23.82 2.34 7.23
C GLN A 16 -22.38 2.87 7.01
N GLY A 17 -22.18 3.81 6.08
CA GLY A 17 -20.91 4.48 5.84
C GLY A 17 -19.99 3.81 4.81
N HIS A 18 -20.46 2.80 4.08
CA HIS A 18 -19.72 2.25 2.94
C HIS A 18 -19.86 3.17 1.72
N LEU A 19 -18.86 3.17 0.81
CA LEU A 19 -18.84 4.06 -0.35
C LEU A 19 -19.21 3.36 -1.68
N TRP A 20 -19.42 2.04 -1.69
CA TRP A 20 -19.69 1.28 -2.91
C TRP A 20 -21.08 0.68 -2.93
N ILE A 21 -21.71 0.75 -4.10
CA ILE A 21 -22.90 -0.07 -4.42
C ILE A 21 -22.52 -1.01 -5.56
N TYR A 22 -22.80 -2.28 -5.37
CA TYR A 22 -22.58 -3.29 -6.39
C TYR A 22 -23.71 -3.29 -7.42
N ARG A 23 -23.38 -3.74 -8.63
CA ARG A 23 -24.31 -3.80 -9.76
C ARG A 23 -25.62 -4.53 -9.43
N SER A 24 -25.55 -5.59 -8.65
CA SER A 24 -26.72 -6.35 -8.19
C SER A 24 -27.67 -5.57 -7.29
N ASP A 25 -27.26 -4.42 -6.78
CA ASP A 25 -28.05 -3.54 -5.89
C ASP A 25 -28.61 -2.31 -6.63
N VAL A 26 -28.25 -2.12 -7.91
CA VAL A 26 -28.77 -1.06 -8.78
C VAL A 26 -30.03 -1.55 -9.47
N VAL A 27 -31.12 -0.79 -9.35
CA VAL A 27 -32.43 -1.10 -9.93
C VAL A 27 -32.58 -0.45 -11.32
N GLN A 28 -32.21 0.82 -11.42
CA GLN A 28 -32.29 1.60 -12.64
C GLN A 28 -31.19 2.66 -12.69
N VAL A 29 -30.68 2.93 -13.89
CA VAL A 29 -29.77 4.05 -14.15
C VAL A 29 -30.16 4.73 -15.46
N ASP A 30 -30.12 6.06 -15.43
CA ASP A 30 -30.24 6.93 -16.60
C ASP A 30 -28.98 7.79 -16.68
N ALA A 31 -27.88 7.18 -17.13
CA ALA A 31 -26.56 7.82 -17.27
C ALA A 31 -25.61 6.95 -18.09
N SER A 32 -24.60 7.57 -18.67
CA SER A 32 -23.46 6.89 -19.28
C SER A 32 -22.36 6.59 -18.25
N GLY A 33 -21.53 5.60 -18.52
CA GLY A 33 -20.35 5.27 -17.71
C GLY A 33 -19.45 6.50 -17.51
N GLY A 34 -18.95 6.68 -16.28
CA GLY A 34 -18.12 7.82 -15.86
C GLY A 34 -18.92 9.05 -15.38
N ALA A 35 -20.22 9.10 -15.61
CA ALA A 35 -21.06 10.24 -15.18
C ALA A 35 -21.20 10.28 -13.65
N ILE A 36 -21.39 11.50 -13.12
CA ILE A 36 -21.89 11.71 -11.77
C ILE A 36 -23.42 11.61 -11.80
N VAL A 37 -23.98 10.79 -10.92
CA VAL A 37 -25.41 10.52 -10.80
C VAL A 37 -25.95 10.89 -9.43
N LEU A 38 -27.19 11.40 -9.39
CA LEU A 38 -27.97 11.51 -8.17
C LEU A 38 -28.55 10.14 -7.83
N VAL A 39 -28.28 9.64 -6.63
CA VAL A 39 -28.73 8.31 -6.19
C VAL A 39 -29.89 8.43 -5.24
N SER A 40 -30.98 7.67 -5.51
CA SER A 40 -32.12 7.51 -4.63
C SER A 40 -32.42 6.05 -4.32
N ASP A 41 -33.18 5.80 -3.25
CA ASP A 41 -33.77 4.49 -2.99
C ASP A 41 -35.07 4.31 -3.80
N GLU A 42 -35.64 3.09 -3.77
CA GLU A 42 -36.91 2.75 -4.48
C GLU A 42 -38.11 3.59 -4.02
N SER A 43 -38.02 4.24 -2.85
CA SER A 43 -39.08 5.17 -2.36
C SER A 43 -38.85 6.61 -2.81
N GLY A 44 -37.79 6.87 -3.61
CA GLY A 44 -37.45 8.21 -4.10
C GLY A 44 -36.67 9.07 -3.12
N ASN A 45 -36.25 8.53 -1.97
CA ASN A 45 -35.41 9.28 -1.02
C ASN A 45 -34.01 9.42 -1.56
N PHE A 46 -33.47 10.63 -1.57
CA PHE A 46 -32.11 10.92 -1.94
C PHE A 46 -31.11 10.27 -0.97
N ILE A 47 -30.08 9.64 -1.50
CA ILE A 47 -29.02 8.95 -0.73
C ILE A 47 -27.67 9.68 -0.86
N GLY A 48 -27.37 10.23 -2.03
CA GLY A 48 -26.12 10.92 -2.29
C GLY A 48 -25.81 11.04 -3.77
N GLN A 49 -24.56 11.39 -4.07
CA GLN A 49 -24.02 11.53 -5.41
C GLN A 49 -22.84 10.58 -5.60
N SER A 50 -22.74 9.95 -6.75
CA SER A 50 -21.70 8.96 -7.01
C SER A 50 -21.23 9.01 -8.47
N PHE A 51 -20.01 8.54 -8.71
CA PHE A 51 -19.64 8.06 -10.04
C PHE A 51 -20.43 6.80 -10.39
N TYR A 52 -20.84 6.69 -11.63
CA TYR A 52 -21.42 5.48 -12.20
C TYR A 52 -20.40 4.79 -13.13
N SER A 53 -20.30 3.47 -13.02
CA SER A 53 -19.59 2.61 -13.97
C SER A 53 -20.56 1.66 -14.63
N ASP A 54 -20.56 1.59 -15.96
CA ASP A 54 -21.39 0.64 -16.72
C ASP A 54 -20.69 -0.71 -16.94
N ALA A 55 -19.39 -0.82 -16.62
CA ALA A 55 -18.59 -2.03 -16.80
C ALA A 55 -18.34 -2.79 -15.48
N SER A 56 -18.03 -2.09 -14.40
CA SER A 56 -17.59 -2.67 -13.13
C SER A 56 -18.71 -3.34 -12.34
N GLN A 57 -18.37 -4.34 -11.53
CA GLN A 57 -19.25 -4.86 -10.47
C GLN A 57 -19.50 -3.85 -9.37
N ILE A 58 -18.58 -2.91 -9.11
CA ILE A 58 -18.80 -1.74 -8.25
C ILE A 58 -19.41 -0.66 -9.14
N ALA A 59 -20.75 -0.68 -9.25
CA ALA A 59 -21.47 0.19 -10.18
C ALA A 59 -21.51 1.65 -9.74
N LEU A 60 -21.57 1.91 -8.43
CA LEU A 60 -21.62 3.27 -7.89
C LEU A 60 -20.54 3.46 -6.83
N ARG A 61 -19.78 4.57 -6.95
CA ARG A 61 -18.76 5.01 -5.98
C ARG A 61 -19.13 6.39 -5.48
N PHE A 62 -19.51 6.48 -4.21
CA PHE A 62 -20.06 7.69 -3.61
C PHE A 62 -18.99 8.76 -3.41
N LEU A 63 -19.32 9.99 -3.80
CA LEU A 63 -18.55 11.22 -3.68
C LEU A 63 -19.04 12.09 -2.54
N SER A 64 -20.39 12.22 -2.42
CA SER A 64 -21.03 13.04 -1.39
C SER A 64 -22.35 12.43 -0.97
N LEU A 65 -22.73 12.61 0.30
CA LEU A 65 -24.05 12.26 0.84
C LEU A 65 -25.00 13.46 0.85
N SER A 66 -24.56 14.63 0.43
CA SER A 66 -25.30 15.87 0.28
C SER A 66 -25.50 16.22 -1.21
N LYS A 67 -26.35 17.23 -1.46
CA LYS A 67 -26.62 17.75 -2.82
C LYS A 67 -25.61 18.85 -3.17
N ASP A 68 -24.32 18.57 -2.94
CA ASP A 68 -23.26 19.50 -3.28
C ASP A 68 -23.17 19.66 -4.80
N GLU A 69 -22.72 20.82 -5.26
CA GLU A 69 -22.26 20.98 -6.63
C GLU A 69 -20.85 20.39 -6.73
N ILE A 70 -20.73 19.22 -7.40
CA ILE A 70 -19.46 18.52 -7.58
C ILE A 70 -18.76 19.08 -8.81
N ASP A 71 -18.27 20.31 -8.68
CA ASP A 71 -17.57 21.08 -9.70
C ASP A 71 -16.03 21.07 -9.49
N ARG A 72 -15.32 21.89 -10.27
CA ARG A 72 -13.85 22.06 -10.16
C ARG A 72 -13.42 22.50 -8.77
N GLU A 73 -14.17 23.43 -8.14
CA GLU A 73 -13.81 23.95 -6.82
C GLU A 73 -14.06 22.95 -5.70
N TRP A 74 -15.09 22.11 -5.83
CA TRP A 74 -15.31 20.98 -4.94
C TRP A 74 -14.08 20.03 -4.95
N TRP A 75 -13.60 19.63 -6.15
CA TRP A 75 -12.41 18.78 -6.28
C TRP A 75 -11.17 19.45 -5.73
N ARG A 76 -10.97 20.74 -6.02
CA ARG A 76 -9.86 21.54 -5.47
C ARG A 76 -9.85 21.51 -3.94
N GLY A 77 -11.00 21.79 -3.34
CA GLY A 77 -11.17 21.78 -1.89
C GLY A 77 -10.84 20.41 -1.25
N ARG A 78 -11.30 19.33 -1.88
CA ARG A 78 -11.03 17.95 -1.40
C ARG A 78 -9.55 17.58 -1.51
N ILE A 79 -8.88 17.92 -2.62
CA ILE A 79 -7.45 17.66 -2.80
C ILE A 79 -6.62 18.46 -1.78
N LYS A 80 -6.93 19.74 -1.56
CA LYS A 80 -6.31 20.57 -0.52
C LYS A 80 -6.46 19.97 0.87
N GLU A 81 -7.65 19.50 1.20
CA GLU A 81 -7.92 18.89 2.49
C GLU A 81 -7.11 17.59 2.67
N CYS A 82 -6.99 16.77 1.63
CA CYS A 82 -6.10 15.60 1.67
C CYS A 82 -4.66 16.02 1.98
N ALA A 83 -4.11 16.96 1.22
CA ALA A 83 -2.74 17.45 1.42
C ALA A 83 -2.52 18.00 2.83
N ARG A 84 -3.47 18.79 3.35
CA ARG A 84 -3.42 19.37 4.71
C ARG A 84 -3.39 18.32 5.82
N ARG A 85 -4.03 17.17 5.61
CA ARG A 85 -4.05 16.06 6.57
C ARG A 85 -2.74 15.25 6.60
N ARG A 86 -1.86 15.44 5.60
CA ARG A 86 -0.58 14.72 5.55
C ARG A 86 0.43 15.36 6.50
N ASN A 87 0.64 14.73 7.65
CA ASN A 87 1.68 15.14 8.60
C ASN A 87 2.99 14.43 8.23
N ILE A 88 3.71 14.99 7.23
CA ILE A 88 4.94 14.40 6.71
C ILE A 88 6.15 15.07 7.36
N PRO A 89 7.09 14.31 7.96
CA PRO A 89 8.31 14.85 8.51
C PRO A 89 9.16 15.59 7.46
N GLY A 90 9.89 16.63 7.88
CA GLY A 90 10.70 17.44 6.98
C GLY A 90 11.86 16.70 6.28
N ASP A 91 12.24 15.53 6.80
CA ASP A 91 13.23 14.63 6.22
C ASP A 91 12.61 13.58 5.28
N THR A 92 11.40 13.84 4.77
CA THR A 92 10.63 12.94 3.91
C THR A 92 9.93 13.74 2.82
N ASN A 93 10.13 13.38 1.55
CA ASN A 93 9.51 14.04 0.40
C ASN A 93 8.78 13.04 -0.54
N ALA A 94 8.58 11.80 -0.09
CA ALA A 94 7.85 10.77 -0.81
C ALA A 94 6.72 10.21 0.05
N TYR A 95 5.46 10.46 -0.38
CA TYR A 95 4.25 10.09 0.37
C TYR A 95 3.01 10.13 -0.52
N ARG A 96 1.93 9.49 -0.07
CA ARG A 96 0.63 9.52 -0.75
C ARG A 96 -0.15 10.78 -0.40
N VAL A 97 -0.44 11.61 -1.40
CA VAL A 97 -1.24 12.83 -1.25
C VAL A 97 -2.73 12.51 -1.19
N VAL A 98 -3.20 11.62 -2.08
CA VAL A 98 -4.61 11.17 -2.14
C VAL A 98 -4.66 9.66 -2.13
N TYR A 99 -5.39 9.09 -1.17
CA TYR A 99 -5.59 7.65 -1.02
C TYR A 99 -7.06 7.25 -1.27
N SER A 100 -7.51 7.41 -2.48
CA SER A 100 -8.77 6.83 -2.98
C SER A 100 -9.94 6.95 -1.98
N GLU A 101 -10.66 5.86 -1.73
CA GLU A 101 -11.77 5.77 -0.79
C GLU A 101 -11.39 6.19 0.64
N GLY A 102 -10.16 5.93 1.06
CA GLY A 102 -9.68 6.34 2.39
C GLY A 102 -9.73 7.85 2.61
N ASP A 103 -9.62 8.63 1.54
CA ASP A 103 -9.76 10.09 1.53
C ASP A 103 -11.12 10.57 1.02
N LEU A 104 -12.09 9.69 0.82
CA LEU A 104 -13.40 9.98 0.24
C LEU A 104 -13.33 10.56 -1.19
N LEU A 105 -12.27 10.19 -1.93
CA LEU A 105 -12.06 10.48 -3.35
C LEU A 105 -11.90 9.17 -4.13
N PRO A 106 -12.99 8.39 -4.27
CA PRO A 106 -12.91 7.01 -4.72
C PRO A 106 -12.22 6.87 -6.06
N SER A 107 -11.37 5.84 -6.14
CA SER A 107 -10.61 5.48 -7.34
C SER A 107 -9.56 6.49 -7.80
N LEU A 108 -9.26 7.52 -7.02
CA LEU A 108 -8.21 8.51 -7.29
C LEU A 108 -7.02 8.27 -6.36
N ILE A 109 -5.84 8.09 -6.93
CA ILE A 109 -4.59 7.98 -6.17
C ILE A 109 -3.62 9.03 -6.68
N VAL A 110 -2.99 9.75 -5.76
CA VAL A 110 -1.92 10.71 -6.08
C VAL A 110 -0.76 10.44 -5.13
N ASP A 111 0.37 10.03 -5.66
CA ASP A 111 1.62 9.88 -4.93
C ASP A 111 2.57 11.01 -5.27
N ARG A 112 3.25 11.54 -4.26
CA ARG A 112 4.33 12.51 -4.43
C ARG A 112 5.67 11.81 -4.25
N TYR A 113 6.59 12.09 -5.17
CA TYR A 113 7.98 11.69 -5.14
C TYR A 113 8.84 12.91 -5.43
N ALA A 114 9.32 13.57 -4.39
CA ALA A 114 10.00 14.87 -4.47
C ALA A 114 9.14 15.93 -5.23
N ASP A 115 9.56 16.34 -6.41
CA ASP A 115 8.86 17.33 -7.26
C ASP A 115 8.01 16.67 -8.37
N VAL A 116 7.89 15.34 -8.37
CA VAL A 116 7.08 14.58 -9.34
C VAL A 116 5.84 14.02 -8.65
N LEU A 117 4.69 14.15 -9.32
CA LEU A 117 3.46 13.49 -8.89
C LEU A 117 3.16 12.28 -9.79
N VAL A 118 2.65 11.23 -9.19
CA VAL A 118 2.14 10.06 -9.91
C VAL A 118 0.65 9.95 -9.67
N LEU A 119 -0.11 9.97 -10.77
CA LEU A 119 -1.57 9.93 -10.77
C LEU A 119 -2.07 8.57 -11.22
N GLN A 120 -3.06 8.02 -10.50
CA GLN A 120 -3.83 6.87 -10.96
C GLN A 120 -5.33 7.22 -10.94
N THR A 121 -6.01 6.95 -12.05
CA THR A 121 -7.46 7.02 -12.22
C THR A 121 -7.98 5.61 -12.44
N LEU A 122 -8.62 5.01 -11.41
CA LEU A 122 -8.89 3.56 -11.39
C LEU A 122 -10.34 3.21 -11.75
N SER A 123 -11.17 4.21 -12.11
CA SER A 123 -12.56 4.01 -12.54
C SER A 123 -12.92 4.94 -13.70
N GLN A 124 -14.01 4.61 -14.40
CA GLN A 124 -14.53 5.44 -15.49
C GLN A 124 -14.77 6.89 -15.03
N GLY A 125 -15.29 7.10 -13.82
CA GLY A 125 -15.55 8.45 -13.29
C GLY A 125 -14.27 9.28 -13.14
N THR A 126 -13.23 8.74 -12.53
CA THR A 126 -11.95 9.44 -12.39
C THR A 126 -11.23 9.61 -13.71
N GLU A 127 -11.41 8.68 -14.67
CA GLU A 127 -10.85 8.81 -16.01
C GLU A 127 -11.43 10.00 -16.77
N VAL A 128 -12.75 10.21 -16.70
CA VAL A 128 -13.42 11.35 -17.35
C VAL A 128 -12.91 12.69 -16.85
N ILE A 129 -12.63 12.81 -15.57
CA ILE A 129 -12.17 14.07 -14.95
C ILE A 129 -10.64 14.18 -14.88
N LYS A 130 -9.88 13.24 -15.44
CA LYS A 130 -8.42 13.18 -15.33
C LYS A 130 -7.70 14.48 -15.73
N SER A 131 -8.12 15.11 -16.83
CA SER A 131 -7.51 16.38 -17.28
C SER A 131 -7.73 17.50 -16.27
N MET A 132 -8.93 17.63 -15.73
CA MET A 132 -9.23 18.62 -14.68
C MET A 132 -8.42 18.34 -13.41
N ILE A 133 -8.32 17.09 -12.98
CA ILE A 133 -7.48 16.72 -11.81
C ILE A 133 -6.01 17.06 -12.07
N THR A 134 -5.49 16.77 -13.25
CA THR A 134 -4.10 17.11 -13.62
C THR A 134 -3.85 18.61 -13.50
N GLU A 135 -4.73 19.45 -14.02
CA GLU A 135 -4.63 20.92 -13.89
C GLU A 135 -4.69 21.36 -12.42
N LEU A 136 -5.60 20.81 -11.61
CA LEU A 136 -5.70 21.11 -10.18
C LEU A 136 -4.42 20.73 -9.42
N LEU A 137 -3.80 19.60 -9.77
CA LEU A 137 -2.52 19.19 -9.17
C LEU A 137 -1.38 20.11 -9.57
N VAL A 138 -1.36 20.62 -10.81
CA VAL A 138 -0.37 21.64 -11.24
C VAL A 138 -0.56 22.92 -10.44
N ASP A 139 -1.80 23.44 -10.34
CA ASP A 139 -2.11 24.67 -9.62
C ASP A 139 -1.74 24.56 -8.13
N GLU A 140 -1.96 23.42 -7.50
CA GLU A 140 -1.82 23.26 -6.05
C GLU A 140 -0.41 22.92 -5.61
N PHE A 141 0.33 22.12 -6.40
CA PHE A 141 1.62 21.56 -5.98
C PHE A 141 2.81 22.06 -6.79
N ALA A 142 2.57 22.75 -7.91
CA ALA A 142 3.59 23.23 -8.85
C ALA A 142 4.68 22.15 -9.14
N PRO A 143 4.28 20.90 -9.51
CA PRO A 143 5.22 19.82 -9.71
C PRO A 143 6.07 20.05 -10.97
N LYS A 144 7.26 19.46 -11.04
CA LYS A 144 8.06 19.40 -12.28
C LYS A 144 7.43 18.53 -13.35
N ALA A 145 6.75 17.47 -12.93
CA ALA A 145 6.04 16.57 -13.82
C ALA A 145 4.88 15.85 -13.11
N ILE A 146 3.89 15.42 -13.91
CA ILE A 146 2.85 14.48 -13.49
C ILE A 146 2.88 13.30 -14.45
N ILE A 147 3.06 12.10 -13.89
CA ILE A 147 3.06 10.83 -14.61
C ILE A 147 1.75 10.10 -14.29
N GLU A 148 1.04 9.60 -15.31
CA GLU A 148 -0.02 8.63 -15.06
C GLU A 148 0.54 7.20 -15.01
N ARG A 149 0.15 6.45 -13.98
CA ARG A 149 0.43 5.01 -13.81
C ARG A 149 -0.87 4.24 -13.76
N ASN A 150 -1.57 4.29 -14.85
CA ASN A 150 -2.85 3.65 -15.11
C ASN A 150 -2.68 2.22 -15.69
N ASP A 151 -1.62 1.52 -15.26
CA ASP A 151 -1.26 0.15 -15.61
C ASP A 151 -1.80 -0.90 -14.60
N ALA A 152 -2.57 -0.46 -13.61
CA ALA A 152 -3.20 -1.35 -12.63
C ALA A 152 -4.34 -2.18 -13.27
N ARG A 153 -4.28 -3.51 -13.11
CA ARG A 153 -5.25 -4.45 -13.73
C ARG A 153 -6.71 -4.21 -13.33
N VAL A 154 -6.97 -3.53 -12.21
CA VAL A 154 -8.33 -3.17 -11.80
C VAL A 154 -9.05 -2.32 -12.85
N ARG A 155 -8.31 -1.54 -13.65
CA ARG A 155 -8.85 -0.74 -14.75
C ARG A 155 -9.54 -1.58 -15.84
N LEU A 156 -9.07 -2.80 -16.07
CA LEU A 156 -9.69 -3.73 -17.03
C LEU A 156 -11.12 -4.12 -16.60
N LEU A 157 -11.41 -4.12 -15.29
CA LEU A 157 -12.76 -4.34 -14.77
C LEU A 157 -13.69 -3.16 -15.01
N GLU A 158 -13.14 -1.99 -15.31
CA GLU A 158 -13.83 -0.75 -15.68
C GLU A 158 -13.93 -0.58 -17.21
N GLY A 159 -13.42 -1.53 -17.99
CA GLY A 159 -13.32 -1.40 -19.45
C GLY A 159 -12.29 -0.36 -19.91
N LEU A 160 -11.36 0.03 -19.05
CA LEU A 160 -10.36 1.05 -19.33
C LEU A 160 -9.02 0.43 -19.76
N PRO A 161 -8.28 1.06 -20.70
CA PRO A 161 -6.99 0.59 -21.11
C PRO A 161 -5.93 0.74 -20.04
N LEU A 162 -4.87 -0.08 -20.10
CA LEU A 162 -3.67 0.08 -19.27
C LEU A 162 -2.74 1.09 -19.95
N ILE A 163 -2.44 2.20 -19.29
CA ILE A 163 -1.66 3.33 -19.83
C ILE A 163 -0.64 3.79 -18.80
N SER A 164 0.57 4.11 -19.27
CA SER A 164 1.58 4.85 -18.52
C SER A 164 2.13 5.93 -19.42
N SER A 165 2.00 7.19 -19.02
CA SER A 165 2.46 8.34 -19.81
C SER A 165 2.74 9.57 -18.93
N THR A 166 3.39 10.58 -19.50
CA THR A 166 3.55 11.88 -18.85
C THR A 166 2.36 12.79 -19.21
N LEU A 167 1.64 13.26 -18.20
CA LEU A 167 0.49 14.16 -18.35
C LEU A 167 0.90 15.65 -18.32
N TYR A 168 1.98 15.98 -17.60
CA TYR A 168 2.46 17.34 -17.45
C TYR A 168 3.98 17.37 -17.26
N GLY A 169 4.63 18.39 -17.82
CA GLY A 169 6.04 18.63 -17.62
C GLY A 169 6.96 17.60 -18.27
N ASN A 170 8.17 17.48 -17.74
CA ASN A 170 9.18 16.54 -18.22
C ASN A 170 9.67 15.68 -17.05
N ALA A 171 9.26 14.42 -17.03
CA ALA A 171 9.60 13.49 -15.96
C ALA A 171 10.95 12.82 -16.27
N PRO A 172 11.94 12.87 -15.37
CA PRO A 172 13.15 12.07 -15.49
C PRO A 172 12.83 10.59 -15.36
N GLU A 173 13.61 9.73 -15.99
CA GLU A 173 13.45 8.26 -15.90
C GLU A 173 13.71 7.78 -14.47
N GLU A 174 14.76 8.29 -13.83
CA GLU A 174 15.11 8.02 -12.44
C GLU A 174 15.41 9.33 -11.70
N PHE A 175 15.07 9.39 -10.42
CA PHE A 175 15.43 10.49 -9.53
C PHE A 175 15.43 10.05 -8.07
N GLU A 176 16.00 10.90 -7.22
CA GLU A 176 16.13 10.61 -5.81
C GLU A 176 14.95 11.14 -5.01
N ILE A 177 14.55 10.35 -4.02
CA ILE A 177 13.60 10.73 -2.97
C ILE A 177 14.26 10.62 -1.60
N LEU A 178 13.67 11.28 -0.63
CA LEU A 178 14.05 11.24 0.77
C LEU A 178 12.94 10.60 1.60
N GLN A 179 13.27 9.58 2.38
CA GLN A 179 12.37 8.96 3.36
C GLN A 179 13.09 8.81 4.69
N HIS A 180 12.66 9.58 5.70
CA HIS A 180 13.25 9.58 7.04
C HIS A 180 14.76 9.69 7.04
N GLY A 181 15.28 10.66 6.29
CA GLY A 181 16.69 10.95 6.17
C GLY A 181 17.48 10.01 5.24
N LEU A 182 16.88 8.94 4.72
CA LEU A 182 17.51 8.04 3.76
C LEU A 182 17.12 8.39 2.32
N ARG A 183 18.09 8.32 1.42
CA ARG A 183 17.94 8.59 -0.01
C ARG A 183 17.66 7.29 -0.77
N PHE A 184 16.70 7.34 -1.68
CA PHE A 184 16.36 6.21 -2.55
C PHE A 184 16.20 6.69 -3.98
N THR A 185 16.73 5.91 -4.92
CA THR A 185 16.44 6.10 -6.33
C THR A 185 15.09 5.46 -6.67
N VAL A 186 14.25 6.17 -7.38
CA VAL A 186 12.95 5.71 -7.89
C VAL A 186 12.82 5.97 -9.38
N ALA A 187 12.17 5.02 -10.07
CA ALA A 187 11.84 5.10 -11.49
C ALA A 187 10.32 4.94 -11.67
N PRO A 188 9.52 6.00 -11.50
CA PRO A 188 8.07 5.88 -11.52
C PRO A 188 7.48 5.40 -12.85
N SER A 189 8.18 5.64 -13.95
CA SER A 189 7.73 5.22 -15.29
C SER A 189 7.91 3.72 -15.56
N GLY A 190 8.88 3.05 -14.91
CA GLY A 190 9.25 1.66 -15.19
C GLY A 190 9.20 0.68 -14.01
N GLY A 191 9.06 1.18 -12.76
CA GLY A 191 9.13 0.36 -11.55
C GLY A 191 7.83 -0.35 -11.17
N GLN A 192 7.90 -1.23 -10.17
CA GLN A 192 6.71 -1.81 -9.53
C GLN A 192 5.90 -0.75 -8.82
N LYS A 193 4.55 -0.88 -8.79
CA LYS A 193 3.61 0.11 -8.28
C LYS A 193 3.89 1.49 -8.91
N THR A 194 3.76 2.55 -8.12
CA THR A 194 4.02 3.96 -8.52
C THR A 194 5.48 4.38 -8.37
N GLY A 195 6.39 3.48 -7.91
CA GLY A 195 7.83 3.75 -7.75
C GLY A 195 8.42 3.28 -6.42
N SER A 196 7.65 3.28 -5.32
CA SER A 196 8.07 2.79 -4.00
C SER A 196 6.86 2.30 -3.20
N PHE A 197 7.12 1.50 -2.15
CA PHE A 197 6.10 1.05 -1.20
C PHE A 197 5.94 2.09 -0.08
N LEU A 198 5.23 3.18 -0.36
CA LEU A 198 4.99 4.28 0.57
C LEU A 198 4.20 3.84 1.81
N ASP A 199 3.35 2.83 1.66
CA ASP A 199 2.52 2.23 2.70
C ASP A 199 3.32 1.62 3.87
N GLN A 200 4.59 1.22 3.63
CA GLN A 200 5.49 0.67 4.65
C GLN A 200 6.41 1.73 5.30
N ARG A 201 6.33 2.98 4.88
CA ARG A 201 7.26 4.05 5.33
C ARG A 201 7.41 4.11 6.85
N GLU A 202 6.31 4.15 7.59
CA GLU A 202 6.33 4.23 9.06
C GLU A 202 6.68 2.89 9.71
N ASN A 203 6.39 1.77 9.06
CA ASN A 203 6.76 0.44 9.56
C ASN A 203 8.28 0.22 9.51
N ARG A 204 8.98 0.85 8.56
CA ARG A 204 10.45 0.84 8.50
C ARG A 204 11.07 1.54 9.70
N LEU A 205 10.51 2.70 10.11
CA LEU A 205 10.94 3.37 11.34
C LEU A 205 10.68 2.53 12.59
N ALA A 206 9.51 1.91 12.67
CA ALA A 206 9.15 1.06 13.79
C ALA A 206 10.05 -0.19 13.86
N ALA A 207 10.41 -0.78 12.70
CA ALA A 207 11.39 -1.87 12.62
C ALA A 207 12.77 -1.44 13.12
N ARG A 208 13.26 -0.26 12.70
CA ARG A 208 14.50 0.33 13.19
C ARG A 208 14.46 0.54 14.71
N ALA A 209 13.40 1.12 15.25
CA ALA A 209 13.23 1.35 16.66
C ALA A 209 13.18 0.03 17.45
N ALA A 210 12.49 -0.99 16.96
CA ALA A 210 12.43 -2.30 17.57
C ALA A 210 13.80 -3.00 17.55
N ALA A 211 14.56 -2.92 16.46
CA ALA A 211 15.91 -3.46 16.35
C ALA A 211 16.87 -2.81 17.36
N GLN A 212 16.71 -1.52 17.68
CA GLN A 212 17.51 -0.84 18.71
C GLN A 212 17.34 -1.44 20.12
N THR A 213 16.24 -2.15 20.36
CA THR A 213 15.97 -2.83 21.65
C THR A 213 16.45 -4.29 21.69
N SER A 214 17.05 -4.78 20.60
CA SER A 214 17.73 -6.09 20.51
C SER A 214 19.25 -5.94 20.67
N ASN A 215 19.99 -7.02 20.46
CA ASN A 215 21.47 -7.01 20.54
C ASN A 215 22.14 -6.18 19.43
N ARG A 216 21.40 -5.71 18.42
CA ARG A 216 21.89 -4.92 17.27
C ARG A 216 23.00 -5.63 16.48
N GLY A 217 23.04 -6.95 16.50
CA GLY A 217 24.02 -7.76 15.80
C GLY A 217 23.68 -7.90 14.32
N ARG A 218 23.25 -9.11 13.90
CA ARG A 218 22.89 -9.40 12.52
C ARG A 218 21.39 -9.19 12.29
N ALA A 219 21.05 -8.56 11.18
CA ALA A 219 19.67 -8.43 10.71
C ALA A 219 19.48 -9.06 9.33
N LEU A 220 18.27 -9.56 9.08
CA LEU A 220 17.84 -10.16 7.81
C LEU A 220 16.59 -9.46 7.32
N ASP A 221 16.60 -8.95 6.09
CA ASP A 221 15.47 -8.36 5.40
C ASP A 221 15.04 -9.25 4.24
N CYS A 222 13.96 -9.99 4.42
CA CYS A 222 13.39 -10.89 3.42
C CYS A 222 12.37 -10.17 2.55
N PHE A 223 12.47 -10.36 1.23
CA PHE A 223 11.69 -9.63 0.22
C PHE A 223 12.08 -8.14 0.21
N THR A 224 13.36 -7.88 0.24
CA THR A 224 13.96 -6.55 0.50
C THR A 224 13.62 -5.50 -0.55
N PHE A 225 13.24 -5.90 -1.77
CA PHE A 225 12.96 -5.03 -2.91
C PHE A 225 14.11 -4.02 -3.11
N ASN A 226 13.86 -2.71 -2.99
CA ASN A 226 14.88 -1.66 -3.14
C ASN A 226 15.71 -1.41 -1.87
N GLY A 227 15.70 -2.32 -0.90
CA GLY A 227 16.50 -2.26 0.32
C GLY A 227 15.94 -1.38 1.43
N ALA A 228 14.68 -0.95 1.33
CA ALA A 228 14.20 0.10 2.23
C ALA A 228 14.15 -0.32 3.72
N PHE A 229 13.74 -1.54 4.07
CA PHE A 229 13.87 -2.04 5.44
C PHE A 229 15.34 -2.26 5.81
N ALA A 230 16.10 -2.91 4.93
CA ALA A 230 17.52 -3.19 5.16
C ALA A 230 18.34 -1.94 5.50
N LEU A 231 18.15 -0.82 4.76
CA LEU A 231 18.88 0.42 5.00
C LEU A 231 18.47 1.09 6.33
N HIS A 232 17.18 1.02 6.71
CA HIS A 232 16.76 1.49 8.04
C HIS A 232 17.42 0.65 9.16
N LEU A 233 17.58 -0.67 8.97
CA LEU A 233 18.23 -1.55 9.92
C LEU A 233 19.75 -1.37 9.91
N ALA A 234 20.38 -1.09 8.77
CA ALA A 234 21.81 -0.85 8.67
C ALA A 234 22.28 0.35 9.51
N GLY A 235 21.42 1.34 9.70
CA GLY A 235 21.68 2.48 10.58
C GLY A 235 21.76 2.12 12.07
N VAL A 236 21.41 0.90 12.50
CA VAL A 236 21.37 0.49 13.91
C VAL A 236 21.91 -0.90 14.20
N CYS A 237 21.99 -1.79 13.20
CA CYS A 237 22.54 -3.14 13.30
C CYS A 237 23.97 -3.19 12.81
N ARG A 238 24.76 -4.15 13.30
CA ARG A 238 26.17 -4.33 12.93
C ARG A 238 26.32 -4.82 11.48
N GLU A 239 25.44 -5.72 11.05
CA GLU A 239 25.43 -6.36 9.74
C GLU A 239 24.00 -6.59 9.29
N VAL A 240 23.71 -6.33 8.05
CA VAL A 240 22.39 -6.57 7.45
C VAL A 240 22.52 -7.37 6.17
N ILE A 241 21.65 -8.36 6.00
CA ILE A 241 21.50 -9.11 4.75
C ILE A 241 20.09 -8.85 4.21
N GLY A 242 20.00 -8.34 2.98
CA GLY A 242 18.75 -8.19 2.24
C GLY A 242 18.63 -9.27 1.17
N ILE A 243 17.46 -9.90 1.06
CA ILE A 243 17.21 -10.96 0.07
C ILE A 243 15.98 -10.62 -0.77
N ASP A 244 16.13 -10.73 -2.08
CA ASP A 244 15.01 -10.68 -3.04
C ASP A 244 15.26 -11.65 -4.19
N ILE A 245 14.18 -12.09 -4.84
CA ILE A 245 14.28 -12.97 -6.02
C ILE A 245 14.58 -12.19 -7.30
N SER A 246 14.40 -10.87 -7.30
CA SER A 246 14.59 -9.99 -8.44
C SER A 246 16.02 -9.43 -8.47
N ALA A 247 16.80 -9.78 -9.47
CA ALA A 247 18.14 -9.21 -9.71
C ALA A 247 18.10 -7.67 -9.82
N ASP A 248 17.08 -7.11 -10.47
CA ASP A 248 16.90 -5.65 -10.61
C ASP A 248 16.64 -4.99 -9.25
N ALA A 249 15.82 -5.61 -8.40
CA ALA A 249 15.56 -5.13 -7.05
C ALA A 249 16.83 -5.14 -6.19
N VAL A 250 17.58 -6.25 -6.21
CA VAL A 250 18.87 -6.41 -5.52
C VAL A 250 19.88 -5.37 -5.99
N SER A 251 20.01 -5.16 -7.30
CA SER A 251 20.89 -4.14 -7.87
C SER A 251 20.46 -2.73 -7.45
N GLY A 252 19.16 -2.44 -7.45
CA GLY A 252 18.61 -1.16 -6.96
C GLY A 252 18.89 -0.93 -5.48
N ALA A 253 18.73 -1.97 -4.66
CA ALA A 253 19.03 -1.93 -3.22
C ALA A 253 20.52 -1.65 -2.95
N ALA A 254 21.40 -2.29 -3.70
CA ALA A 254 22.85 -2.04 -3.61
C ALA A 254 23.21 -0.60 -3.99
N ARG A 255 22.62 -0.04 -5.07
CA ARG A 255 22.81 1.39 -5.42
C ARG A 255 22.32 2.31 -4.30
N ASN A 256 21.18 2.00 -3.67
CA ASN A 256 20.66 2.78 -2.56
C ASN A 256 21.56 2.70 -1.31
N ALA A 257 22.23 1.56 -1.06
CA ALA A 257 23.22 1.46 0.02
C ALA A 257 24.43 2.38 -0.22
N VAL A 258 24.97 2.37 -1.44
CA VAL A 258 26.06 3.27 -1.83
C VAL A 258 25.63 4.74 -1.70
N LEU A 259 24.42 5.08 -2.14
CA LEU A 259 23.85 6.43 -2.05
C LEU A 259 23.76 6.95 -0.60
N ASN A 260 23.58 6.04 0.36
CA ASN A 260 23.51 6.34 1.80
C ASN A 260 24.81 6.05 2.56
N HIS A 261 25.92 5.74 1.87
CA HIS A 261 27.21 5.43 2.48
C HIS A 261 27.16 4.28 3.49
N MET A 262 26.34 3.25 3.21
CA MET A 262 26.17 2.09 4.08
C MET A 262 27.01 0.92 3.57
N GLU A 263 28.05 0.53 4.34
CA GLU A 263 28.98 -0.54 4.00
C GLU A 263 28.65 -1.86 4.73
N ASN A 264 27.76 -1.82 5.72
CA ASN A 264 27.40 -2.95 6.57
C ASN A 264 26.13 -3.68 6.10
N VAL A 265 25.76 -3.54 4.83
CA VAL A 265 24.62 -4.22 4.22
C VAL A 265 25.03 -4.95 2.94
N GLU A 266 24.64 -6.21 2.84
CA GLU A 266 24.80 -7.07 1.66
C GLU A 266 23.43 -7.41 1.08
N PHE A 267 23.30 -7.41 -0.25
CA PHE A 267 22.09 -7.83 -0.94
C PHE A 267 22.34 -9.08 -1.78
N ARG A 268 21.43 -10.06 -1.69
CA ARG A 268 21.52 -11.35 -2.35
C ARG A 268 20.30 -11.64 -3.20
N GLU A 269 20.52 -12.04 -4.44
CA GLU A 269 19.46 -12.59 -5.29
C GLU A 269 19.22 -14.05 -4.87
N ALA A 270 18.07 -14.33 -4.26
CA ALA A 270 17.69 -15.69 -3.88
C ALA A 270 16.18 -15.81 -3.65
N ASN A 271 15.66 -17.03 -3.78
CA ASN A 271 14.33 -17.36 -3.31
C ASN A 271 14.33 -17.37 -1.77
N VAL A 272 13.51 -16.55 -1.15
CA VAL A 272 13.48 -16.40 0.34
C VAL A 272 13.17 -17.73 1.04
N PHE A 273 12.28 -18.57 0.50
CA PHE A 273 11.95 -19.87 1.12
C PHE A 273 13.17 -20.79 1.17
N ASP A 274 13.96 -20.82 0.10
CA ASP A 274 15.15 -21.65 -0.01
C ASP A 274 16.28 -21.08 0.84
N ALA A 275 16.50 -19.76 0.78
CA ALA A 275 17.50 -19.08 1.59
C ALA A 275 17.29 -19.27 3.10
N LEU A 276 16.04 -19.16 3.58
CA LEU A 276 15.71 -19.40 5.00
C LEU A 276 15.97 -20.85 5.42
N ARG A 277 15.74 -21.84 4.52
CA ARG A 277 16.07 -23.24 4.79
C ARG A 277 17.58 -23.49 4.86
N GLU A 278 18.32 -22.92 3.93
CA GLU A 278 19.77 -23.00 3.89
C GLU A 278 20.40 -22.39 5.15
N MET A 279 19.98 -21.17 5.52
CA MET A 279 20.43 -20.50 6.74
C MET A 279 20.10 -21.30 8.02
N GLU A 280 18.95 -21.98 8.06
CA GLU A 280 18.62 -22.88 9.18
C GLU A 280 19.57 -24.08 9.20
N ALA A 281 19.89 -24.68 8.06
CA ALA A 281 20.79 -25.84 7.95
C ALA A 281 22.24 -25.48 8.28
N THR A 282 22.71 -24.28 7.93
CA THR A 282 24.06 -23.78 8.26
C THR A 282 24.18 -23.27 9.70
N GLY A 283 23.06 -23.13 10.40
CA GLY A 283 23.04 -22.68 11.79
C GLY A 283 23.18 -21.17 11.96
N ASP A 284 22.89 -20.39 10.91
CA ASP A 284 22.86 -18.93 10.99
C ASP A 284 21.90 -18.43 12.08
N ARG A 285 22.24 -17.27 12.65
CA ARG A 285 21.44 -16.60 13.69
C ARG A 285 21.38 -15.10 13.45
N PHE A 286 20.22 -14.52 13.79
CA PHE A 286 19.93 -13.10 13.63
C PHE A 286 19.31 -12.52 14.91
N ASP A 287 19.48 -11.22 15.11
CA ASP A 287 18.86 -10.47 16.21
C ASP A 287 17.61 -9.73 15.76
N THR A 288 17.48 -9.49 14.43
CA THR A 288 16.30 -8.89 13.83
C THR A 288 16.01 -9.54 12.47
N ILE A 289 14.76 -9.92 12.23
CA ILE A 289 14.31 -10.43 10.92
C ILE A 289 13.06 -9.67 10.48
N VAL A 290 13.07 -9.19 9.24
CA VAL A 290 11.92 -8.61 8.55
C VAL A 290 11.40 -9.59 7.52
N LEU A 291 10.07 -9.79 7.49
CA LEU A 291 9.34 -10.54 6.49
C LEU A 291 8.25 -9.64 5.89
N ASP A 292 8.50 -9.08 4.70
CA ASP A 292 7.54 -8.26 3.95
C ASP A 292 7.22 -8.86 2.58
N PRO A 293 6.59 -10.05 2.54
CA PRO A 293 6.33 -10.76 1.30
C PRO A 293 5.25 -10.06 0.45
N PRO A 294 5.25 -10.29 -0.88
CA PRO A 294 4.13 -9.91 -1.72
C PRO A 294 2.85 -10.64 -1.27
N ALA A 295 1.68 -10.15 -1.71
CA ALA A 295 0.39 -10.75 -1.38
C ALA A 295 0.32 -12.21 -1.85
N PHE A 296 0.40 -13.17 -0.93
CA PHE A 296 0.28 -14.59 -1.25
C PHE A 296 -1.18 -14.99 -1.55
N ALA A 297 -2.18 -14.33 -0.94
CA ALA A 297 -3.59 -14.56 -1.20
C ALA A 297 -4.16 -13.48 -2.14
N LYS A 298 -4.07 -13.71 -3.45
CA LYS A 298 -4.64 -12.80 -4.49
C LYS A 298 -6.16 -12.94 -4.62
N ASN A 299 -6.72 -14.07 -4.18
CA ASN A 299 -8.16 -14.38 -4.17
C ASN A 299 -8.47 -15.44 -3.10
N ARG A 300 -9.75 -15.72 -2.87
CA ARG A 300 -10.18 -16.73 -1.87
C ARG A 300 -9.67 -18.14 -2.17
N ALA A 301 -9.54 -18.51 -3.44
CA ALA A 301 -9.06 -19.85 -3.82
C ALA A 301 -7.59 -20.07 -3.40
N SER A 302 -6.77 -19.02 -3.42
CA SER A 302 -5.35 -19.07 -3.02
C SER A 302 -5.12 -18.98 -1.49
N LEU A 303 -6.16 -18.76 -0.68
CA LEU A 303 -6.04 -18.52 0.76
C LEU A 303 -5.34 -19.66 1.51
N LYS A 304 -5.71 -20.92 1.25
CA LYS A 304 -5.08 -22.08 1.91
C LYS A 304 -3.58 -22.20 1.61
N ALA A 305 -3.17 -21.92 0.37
CA ALA A 305 -1.77 -21.91 -0.01
C ALA A 305 -1.02 -20.72 0.66
N ALA A 306 -1.65 -19.55 0.71
CA ALA A 306 -1.10 -18.38 1.38
C ALA A 306 -0.86 -18.61 2.88
N ILE A 307 -1.82 -19.22 3.59
CA ILE A 307 -1.67 -19.57 5.01
C ILE A 307 -0.43 -20.45 5.22
N ARG A 308 -0.22 -21.48 4.37
CA ARG A 308 0.97 -22.34 4.45
C ARG A 308 2.25 -21.54 4.19
N GLY A 309 2.26 -20.68 3.17
CA GLY A 309 3.42 -19.83 2.84
C GLY A 309 3.80 -18.88 3.98
N TYR A 310 2.81 -18.16 4.53
CA TYR A 310 3.05 -17.27 5.68
C TYR A 310 3.54 -18.06 6.91
N LYS A 311 2.96 -19.23 7.19
CA LYS A 311 3.41 -20.07 8.30
C LYS A 311 4.84 -20.52 8.11
N GLU A 312 5.22 -20.98 6.92
CA GLU A 312 6.57 -21.47 6.61
C GLU A 312 7.63 -20.38 6.83
N ILE A 313 7.46 -19.17 6.25
CA ILE A 313 8.46 -18.11 6.41
C ILE A 313 8.56 -17.64 7.86
N ASN A 314 7.44 -17.53 8.60
CA ASN A 314 7.45 -17.15 10.00
C ASN A 314 8.10 -18.23 10.88
N LEU A 315 7.83 -19.51 10.62
CA LEU A 315 8.47 -20.64 11.30
C LEU A 315 10.00 -20.59 11.15
N ARG A 316 10.49 -20.43 9.92
CA ARG A 316 11.93 -20.36 9.65
C ARG A 316 12.57 -19.13 10.32
N ALA A 317 11.97 -17.97 10.17
CA ALA A 317 12.44 -16.74 10.83
C ALA A 317 12.54 -16.91 12.35
N LEU A 318 11.52 -17.48 12.99
CA LEU A 318 11.52 -17.73 14.44
C LEU A 318 12.60 -18.71 14.89
N LYS A 319 12.97 -19.70 14.07
CA LYS A 319 14.08 -20.62 14.35
C LYS A 319 15.44 -19.93 14.21
N LEU A 320 15.57 -19.00 13.25
CA LEU A 320 16.80 -18.24 12.99
C LEU A 320 17.04 -17.11 14.00
N LEU A 321 16.02 -16.66 14.73
CA LEU A 321 16.16 -15.59 15.71
C LEU A 321 16.86 -16.07 17.00
N ASN A 322 17.78 -15.24 17.47
CA ASN A 322 18.37 -15.37 18.81
C ASN A 322 17.31 -15.16 19.91
N PRO A 323 17.50 -15.68 21.12
CA PRO A 323 16.74 -15.25 22.29
C PRO A 323 16.82 -13.72 22.46
N GLY A 324 15.69 -13.04 22.71
CA GLY A 324 15.61 -11.58 22.74
C GLY A 324 15.51 -10.91 21.36
N GLY A 325 15.67 -11.67 20.29
CA GLY A 325 15.59 -11.16 18.91
C GLY A 325 14.18 -10.71 18.51
N VAL A 326 14.10 -9.86 17.50
CA VAL A 326 12.88 -9.20 17.06
C VAL A 326 12.47 -9.69 15.66
N LEU A 327 11.21 -10.08 15.53
CA LEU A 327 10.54 -10.39 14.26
C LEU A 327 9.64 -9.22 13.88
N ILE A 328 9.82 -8.72 12.65
CA ILE A 328 8.87 -7.84 11.98
C ILE A 328 8.25 -8.64 10.84
N THR A 329 6.95 -8.89 10.87
CA THR A 329 6.28 -9.70 9.85
C THR A 329 5.03 -9.01 9.33
N CYS A 330 4.90 -8.95 8.01
CA CYS A 330 3.86 -8.20 7.31
C CYS A 330 3.01 -9.10 6.41
N THR A 331 1.79 -8.65 6.14
CA THR A 331 0.94 -9.16 5.05
C THR A 331 0.12 -8.04 4.44
N CYS A 332 0.18 -7.91 3.13
CA CYS A 332 -0.70 -7.04 2.34
C CYS A 332 -1.86 -7.83 1.68
N SER A 333 -2.06 -9.10 2.02
CA SER A 333 -3.15 -9.91 1.50
C SER A 333 -4.48 -9.49 2.12
N TYR A 334 -5.40 -8.94 1.30
CA TYR A 334 -6.74 -8.54 1.75
C TYR A 334 -7.52 -9.69 2.40
N HIS A 335 -7.42 -10.90 1.84
CA HIS A 335 -8.13 -12.09 2.33
C HIS A 335 -7.54 -12.68 3.64
N VAL A 336 -6.42 -12.17 4.12
CA VAL A 336 -5.82 -12.55 5.40
C VAL A 336 -6.17 -11.45 6.42
N SER A 337 -7.18 -11.72 7.26
CA SER A 337 -7.55 -10.81 8.34
C SER A 337 -6.44 -10.72 9.39
N GLU A 338 -6.45 -9.68 10.23
CA GLU A 338 -5.48 -9.53 11.33
C GLU A 338 -5.54 -10.75 12.28
N GLY A 339 -6.74 -11.19 12.65
CA GLY A 339 -6.92 -12.37 13.51
C GLY A 339 -6.30 -13.63 12.90
N LEU A 340 -6.59 -13.90 11.61
CA LEU A 340 -6.00 -15.03 10.91
C LEU A 340 -4.47 -14.91 10.80
N PHE A 341 -3.94 -13.72 10.58
CA PHE A 341 -2.49 -13.52 10.52
C PHE A 341 -1.81 -13.82 11.87
N LEU A 342 -2.42 -13.38 12.97
CA LEU A 342 -1.93 -13.69 14.32
C LEU A 342 -2.00 -15.20 14.64
N GLU A 343 -3.05 -15.90 14.20
CA GLU A 343 -3.15 -17.37 14.31
C GLU A 343 -2.03 -18.07 13.54
N ILE A 344 -1.69 -17.59 12.33
CA ILE A 344 -0.59 -18.14 11.52
C ILE A 344 0.75 -17.98 12.23
N ILE A 345 1.03 -16.78 12.79
CA ILE A 345 2.27 -16.50 13.54
C ILE A 345 2.31 -17.37 14.80
N ALA A 346 1.21 -17.49 15.54
CA ALA A 346 1.12 -18.32 16.74
C ALA A 346 1.41 -19.79 16.42
N ALA A 347 0.82 -20.33 15.35
CA ALA A 347 1.08 -21.70 14.89
C ALA A 347 2.55 -21.90 14.49
N ALA A 348 3.17 -20.91 13.83
CA ALA A 348 4.59 -20.94 13.50
C ALA A 348 5.47 -20.93 14.76
N ALA A 349 5.11 -20.14 15.78
CA ALA A 349 5.82 -20.06 17.05
C ALA A 349 5.79 -21.40 17.83
N VAL A 350 4.64 -22.08 17.84
CA VAL A 350 4.49 -23.42 18.44
C VAL A 350 5.41 -24.42 17.75
N ASP A 351 5.40 -24.46 16.41
CA ASP A 351 6.23 -25.39 15.63
C ASP A 351 7.75 -25.05 15.75
N ALA A 352 8.09 -23.78 15.92
CA ALA A 352 9.46 -23.33 16.20
C ALA A 352 9.90 -23.61 17.65
N LYS A 353 8.99 -24.03 18.54
CA LYS A 353 9.21 -24.17 19.99
C LYS A 353 9.71 -22.86 20.61
N ARG A 354 9.15 -21.73 20.19
CA ARG A 354 9.51 -20.39 20.67
C ARG A 354 8.32 -19.73 21.38
N ARG A 355 8.62 -19.01 22.46
CA ARG A 355 7.65 -18.08 23.06
C ARG A 355 7.83 -16.71 22.41
N VAL A 356 6.74 -16.14 21.91
CA VAL A 356 6.76 -14.89 21.16
C VAL A 356 5.84 -13.88 21.84
N GLN A 357 6.37 -12.71 22.13
CA GLN A 357 5.63 -11.59 22.70
C GLN A 357 5.39 -10.56 21.61
N ILE A 358 4.13 -10.18 21.38
CA ILE A 358 3.79 -9.06 20.50
C ILE A 358 4.20 -7.76 21.20
N ILE A 359 5.04 -6.97 20.52
CA ILE A 359 5.45 -5.64 20.98
C ILE A 359 4.46 -4.60 20.44
N GLU A 360 4.16 -4.69 19.13
CA GLU A 360 3.33 -3.71 18.44
C GLU A 360 2.58 -4.36 17.28
N LYS A 361 1.35 -3.88 17.04
CA LYS A 361 0.57 -4.16 15.83
C LYS A 361 0.40 -2.87 15.08
N ARG A 362 0.67 -2.89 13.79
CA ARG A 362 0.66 -1.73 12.91
C ARG A 362 -0.11 -2.01 11.63
N MET A 363 -0.49 -0.95 10.96
CA MET A 363 -1.14 -0.98 9.65
C MET A 363 -0.28 -0.22 8.61
N GLN A 364 -0.85 0.07 7.46
CA GLN A 364 -0.24 0.97 6.47
C GLN A 364 0.04 2.36 7.08
N ALA A 365 0.99 3.09 6.48
CA ALA A 365 1.39 4.42 6.92
C ALA A 365 0.21 5.41 6.95
N SER A 366 0.32 6.46 7.75
CA SER A 366 -0.76 7.44 8.04
C SER A 366 -1.28 8.17 6.80
N ASP A 367 -0.50 8.26 5.75
CA ASP A 367 -0.91 8.78 4.45
C ASP A 367 -1.74 7.80 3.59
N HIS A 368 -2.05 6.62 4.14
CA HIS A 368 -2.96 5.61 3.60
C HIS A 368 -4.11 5.36 4.60
N PRO A 369 -4.99 6.35 4.85
CA PRO A 369 -6.02 6.25 5.88
C PRO A 369 -7.03 5.14 5.60
N ALA A 370 -7.43 4.42 6.64
CA ALA A 370 -8.48 3.41 6.57
C ALA A 370 -9.81 3.98 7.11
N LEU A 371 -10.90 3.68 6.42
CA LEU A 371 -12.24 4.01 6.86
C LEU A 371 -12.80 2.86 7.71
N LEU A 372 -13.35 3.18 8.88
CA LEU A 372 -13.88 2.18 9.82
C LEU A 372 -14.96 1.30 9.17
N ASN A 373 -15.84 1.90 8.38
CA ASN A 373 -16.98 1.20 7.75
C ASN A 373 -16.67 0.70 6.33
N MET A 374 -15.39 0.75 5.92
CA MET A 374 -14.92 0.26 4.63
C MET A 374 -13.63 -0.54 4.80
N PRO A 375 -13.74 -1.82 5.22
CA PRO A 375 -12.60 -2.66 5.54
C PRO A 375 -11.64 -2.88 4.36
N GLU A 376 -12.08 -2.65 3.12
CA GLU A 376 -11.27 -2.68 1.91
C GLU A 376 -10.12 -1.66 1.92
N THR A 377 -10.26 -0.60 2.71
CA THR A 377 -9.22 0.43 2.86
C THR A 377 -8.13 0.02 3.86
N TYR A 378 -8.35 -1.04 4.67
CA TYR A 378 -7.38 -1.63 5.59
C TYR A 378 -6.82 -2.93 5.02
N TYR A 379 -5.65 -2.89 4.42
CA TYR A 379 -5.09 -4.06 3.72
C TYR A 379 -3.74 -4.52 4.27
N LEU A 380 -2.93 -3.64 4.86
CA LEU A 380 -1.61 -3.97 5.38
C LEU A 380 -1.69 -4.26 6.89
N LYS A 381 -1.14 -5.38 7.32
CA LYS A 381 -0.95 -5.75 8.72
C LYS A 381 0.54 -5.98 8.94
N CYS A 382 1.09 -5.35 9.97
CA CYS A 382 2.47 -5.52 10.38
C CYS A 382 2.49 -5.85 11.87
N VAL A 383 3.16 -6.92 12.23
CA VAL A 383 3.35 -7.37 13.62
C VAL A 383 4.82 -7.29 13.96
N ILE A 384 5.13 -6.56 15.01
CA ILE A 384 6.46 -6.52 15.62
C ILE A 384 6.41 -7.36 16.89
N ALA A 385 7.27 -8.37 16.97
CA ALA A 385 7.26 -9.32 18.06
C ALA A 385 8.67 -9.68 18.52
N ARG A 386 8.82 -10.09 19.77
CA ARG A 386 10.08 -10.51 20.38
C ARG A 386 10.05 -11.98 20.73
N VAL A 387 11.12 -12.70 20.42
CA VAL A 387 11.34 -14.06 20.88
C VAL A 387 11.84 -14.00 22.32
N LEU A 388 11.09 -14.63 23.23
CA LEU A 388 11.51 -14.79 24.64
C LEU A 388 12.47 -15.97 24.75
N GLY A 389 13.38 -15.92 25.73
CA GLY A 389 14.37 -16.96 25.99
C GLY A 389 13.77 -18.28 26.44
#